data_b917a08e143f493a617d803b82ec9fc7
#
_entry.id   b917a08e143f493a617d803b82ec9fc7
#
_cell.length_a   1.000
_cell.length_b   1.000
_cell.length_c   1.000
_cell.angle_alpha   90.00
_cell.angle_beta   90.00
_cell.angle_gamma   90.00
#
_symmetry.space_group_name_H-M   'P 1'
#
loop_
_entity.id
_entity.type
_entity.pdbx_description
1 polymer ?
#
loop_
_entity_poly.entity_id
_entity_poly.type
_entity_poly.pdbx_seq_one_letter_code
_entity_poly.pdbx_strand_id
1 'polypeptide(L)'
;FGFVGDITTVNTKSITALISLDIVPVMSPITHDGEGQLLNTNADTIAATVAAALTEHYDVHLHYCFDKDGVLENTNDETSIIRTIDLQKYEQLKASENIAGGMLPKLHNCFEALKKGVQKVHVGGPKMFDKTSFYTKIEL
;
A
#
# COMPACT_ATOMS: atom_id res chain seq x y z
N PHE A 1 -13.28 -0.94 -20.73
CA PHE A 1 -12.23 -0.57 -19.76
C PHE A 1 -10.81 -0.82 -20.28
N GLY A 2 -10.63 -1.27 -21.54
CA GLY A 2 -9.31 -1.57 -22.11
C GLY A 2 -8.61 -2.76 -21.45
N PHE A 3 -7.28 -2.79 -21.52
CA PHE A 3 -6.45 -3.85 -20.97
C PHE A 3 -6.12 -3.57 -19.48
N VAL A 4 -7.07 -3.88 -18.60
CA VAL A 4 -6.93 -3.78 -17.13
C VAL A 4 -6.81 -5.19 -16.57
N GLY A 5 -5.90 -5.38 -15.59
CA GLY A 5 -5.63 -6.67 -14.96
C GLY A 5 -5.86 -6.67 -13.47
N ASP A 6 -6.33 -7.82 -12.97
CA ASP A 6 -6.32 -8.18 -11.56
C ASP A 6 -5.21 -9.20 -11.28
N ILE A 7 -4.55 -9.08 -10.12
CA ILE A 7 -3.42 -9.94 -9.78
C ILE A 7 -3.93 -11.27 -9.23
N THR A 8 -3.63 -12.35 -9.92
CA THR A 8 -3.94 -13.72 -9.49
C THR A 8 -2.75 -14.44 -8.86
N THR A 9 -1.53 -14.08 -9.28
CA THR A 9 -0.30 -14.76 -8.85
C THR A 9 0.85 -13.79 -8.75
N VAL A 10 1.71 -13.97 -7.74
CA VAL A 10 2.98 -13.26 -7.56
C VAL A 10 4.13 -14.28 -7.66
N ASN A 11 5.09 -14.03 -8.54
CA ASN A 11 6.29 -14.86 -8.64
C ASN A 11 7.29 -14.52 -7.51
N THR A 12 6.98 -14.98 -6.29
CA THR A 12 7.83 -14.75 -5.11
C THR A 12 9.22 -15.31 -5.26
N LYS A 13 9.37 -16.46 -5.97
CA LYS A 13 10.68 -17.08 -6.22
C LYS A 13 11.62 -16.15 -6.97
N SER A 14 11.14 -15.45 -8.01
CA SER A 14 11.98 -14.50 -8.75
C SER A 14 12.32 -13.26 -7.89
N ILE A 15 11.35 -12.77 -7.12
CA ILE A 15 11.55 -11.59 -6.25
C ILE A 15 12.58 -11.91 -5.15
N THR A 16 12.42 -13.04 -4.46
CA THR A 16 13.35 -13.47 -3.40
C THR A 16 14.75 -13.74 -3.94
N ALA A 17 14.87 -14.30 -5.15
CA ALA A 17 16.17 -14.49 -5.81
C ALA A 17 16.89 -13.15 -6.08
N LEU A 18 16.18 -12.13 -6.54
CA LEU A 18 16.76 -10.79 -6.74
C LEU A 18 17.21 -10.18 -5.40
N ILE A 19 16.36 -10.25 -4.38
CA ILE A 19 16.67 -9.72 -3.03
C ILE A 19 17.91 -10.44 -2.45
N SER A 20 18.06 -11.76 -2.65
CA SER A 20 19.21 -12.52 -2.16
C SER A 20 20.55 -12.13 -2.82
N LEU A 21 20.49 -11.44 -3.94
CA LEU A 21 21.62 -10.86 -4.67
C LEU A 21 21.85 -9.36 -4.35
N ASP A 22 21.24 -8.84 -3.27
CA ASP A 22 21.24 -7.41 -2.91
C ASP A 22 20.68 -6.48 -4.01
N ILE A 23 19.82 -7.02 -4.90
CA ILE A 23 19.14 -6.23 -5.92
C ILE A 23 17.80 -5.75 -5.37
N VAL A 24 17.52 -4.45 -5.50
CA VAL A 24 16.23 -3.84 -5.16
C VAL A 24 15.29 -3.92 -6.38
N PRO A 25 14.24 -4.77 -6.36
CA PRO A 25 13.30 -4.85 -7.46
C PRO A 25 12.43 -3.58 -7.51
N VAL A 26 12.39 -2.90 -8.67
CA VAL A 26 11.49 -1.78 -8.93
C VAL A 26 10.43 -2.25 -9.93
N MET A 27 9.16 -2.24 -9.49
CA MET A 27 8.04 -2.77 -10.26
C MET A 27 7.22 -1.64 -10.86
N SER A 28 6.84 -1.79 -12.15
CA SER A 28 5.87 -0.92 -12.81
C SER A 28 4.43 -1.39 -12.54
N PRO A 29 3.41 -0.51 -12.72
CA PRO A 29 2.01 -0.90 -12.57
C PRO A 29 1.48 -1.65 -13.82
N ILE A 30 2.27 -2.60 -14.33
CA ILE A 30 1.96 -3.41 -15.49
C ILE A 30 2.10 -4.88 -15.11
N THR A 31 1.05 -5.64 -15.35
CA THR A 31 1.01 -7.10 -15.22
C THR A 31 0.85 -7.76 -16.58
N HIS A 32 0.75 -9.08 -16.64
CA HIS A 32 0.50 -9.83 -17.86
C HIS A 32 -0.41 -11.03 -17.58
N ASP A 33 -1.08 -11.52 -18.61
CA ASP A 33 -1.99 -12.67 -18.53
C ASP A 33 -1.28 -14.03 -18.63
N GLY A 34 0.03 -14.04 -18.87
CA GLY A 34 0.81 -15.25 -19.15
C GLY A 34 0.86 -15.66 -20.63
N GLU A 35 0.06 -15.04 -21.49
CA GLU A 35 -0.05 -15.33 -22.92
C GLU A 35 0.54 -14.23 -23.82
N GLY A 36 1.15 -13.21 -23.19
CA GLY A 36 1.84 -12.10 -23.88
C GLY A 36 1.08 -10.77 -23.89
N GLN A 37 -0.15 -10.71 -23.37
CA GLN A 37 -0.88 -9.45 -23.23
C GLN A 37 -0.45 -8.71 -21.96
N LEU A 38 -0.03 -7.46 -22.10
CA LEU A 38 0.23 -6.56 -20.97
C LEU A 38 -1.07 -5.91 -20.51
N LEU A 39 -1.21 -5.79 -19.17
CA LEU A 39 -2.40 -5.28 -18.49
C LEU A 39 -2.01 -4.13 -17.56
N ASN A 40 -2.75 -3.03 -17.61
CA ASN A 40 -2.63 -1.95 -16.63
C ASN A 40 -3.24 -2.39 -15.29
N THR A 41 -2.50 -2.26 -14.20
CA THR A 41 -2.94 -2.71 -12.87
C THR A 41 -2.70 -1.59 -11.86
N ASN A 42 -3.61 -1.44 -10.89
CA ASN A 42 -3.47 -0.43 -9.86
C ASN A 42 -2.19 -0.64 -9.03
N ALA A 43 -1.34 0.38 -8.92
CA ALA A 43 -0.05 0.31 -8.23
C ALA A 43 -0.18 0.01 -6.73
N ASP A 44 -1.21 0.56 -6.05
CA ASP A 44 -1.45 0.29 -4.64
C ASP A 44 -1.84 -1.18 -4.41
N THR A 45 -2.62 -1.75 -5.35
CA THR A 45 -3.00 -3.17 -5.33
C THR A 45 -1.77 -4.05 -5.56
N ILE A 46 -0.89 -3.69 -6.51
CA ILE A 46 0.38 -4.42 -6.73
C ILE A 46 1.21 -4.40 -5.44
N ALA A 47 1.41 -3.23 -4.84
CA ALA A 47 2.20 -3.10 -3.62
C ALA A 47 1.66 -3.97 -2.47
N ALA A 48 0.34 -3.91 -2.22
CA ALA A 48 -0.31 -4.73 -1.18
C ALA A 48 -0.20 -6.23 -1.46
N THR A 49 -0.40 -6.63 -2.72
CA THR A 49 -0.39 -8.06 -3.11
C THR A 49 1.02 -8.65 -3.05
N VAL A 50 2.02 -7.90 -3.51
CA VAL A 50 3.43 -8.31 -3.41
C VAL A 50 3.87 -8.37 -1.95
N ALA A 51 3.53 -7.35 -1.15
CA ALA A 51 3.83 -7.32 0.28
C ALA A 51 3.25 -8.56 0.99
N ALA A 52 1.96 -8.85 0.75
CA ALA A 52 1.30 -10.02 1.33
C ALA A 52 1.93 -11.34 0.88
N ALA A 53 2.29 -11.49 -0.40
CA ALA A 53 2.92 -12.70 -0.92
C ALA A 53 4.32 -12.96 -0.34
N LEU A 54 5.02 -11.90 0.08
CA LEU A 54 6.38 -12.02 0.66
C LEU A 54 6.37 -12.32 2.17
N THR A 55 5.23 -12.29 2.85
CA THR A 55 5.15 -12.56 4.31
C THR A 55 5.55 -13.99 4.69
N GLU A 56 5.50 -14.94 3.76
CA GLU A 56 5.98 -16.30 3.97
C GLU A 56 7.51 -16.38 4.08
N HIS A 57 8.23 -15.34 3.63
CA HIS A 57 9.69 -15.33 3.55
C HIS A 57 10.35 -14.25 4.38
N TYR A 58 9.63 -13.16 4.69
CA TYR A 58 10.17 -11.95 5.32
C TYR A 58 9.21 -11.33 6.33
N ASP A 59 9.78 -10.57 7.26
CA ASP A 59 9.04 -9.60 8.07
C ASP A 59 8.75 -8.37 7.22
N VAL A 60 7.54 -8.29 6.66
CA VAL A 60 7.20 -7.29 5.64
C VAL A 60 6.61 -6.02 6.26
N HIS A 61 7.19 -4.87 5.91
CA HIS A 61 6.64 -3.56 6.20
C HIS A 61 6.24 -2.88 4.87
N LEU A 62 4.99 -2.46 4.76
CA LEU A 62 4.46 -1.76 3.59
C LEU A 62 4.34 -0.26 3.87
N HIS A 63 4.95 0.55 3.00
CA HIS A 63 4.90 2.00 3.10
C HIS A 63 4.30 2.59 1.83
N TYR A 64 3.13 3.22 1.94
CA TYR A 64 2.54 3.99 0.85
C TYR A 64 3.02 5.43 0.90
N CYS A 65 3.83 5.83 -0.08
CA CYS A 65 4.33 7.19 -0.22
C CYS A 65 3.42 8.02 -1.12
N PHE A 66 3.10 9.24 -0.70
CA PHE A 66 2.36 10.22 -1.49
C PHE A 66 2.77 11.65 -1.11
N ASP A 67 2.06 12.68 -1.55
CA ASP A 67 2.41 14.10 -1.42
C ASP A 67 2.15 14.71 -0.04
N LYS A 68 1.41 14.02 0.85
CA LYS A 68 1.11 14.47 2.22
C LYS A 68 1.89 13.65 3.25
N ASP A 69 2.15 14.26 4.40
CA ASP A 69 2.89 13.61 5.49
C ASP A 69 2.06 12.54 6.24
N GLY A 70 0.78 12.35 5.89
CA GLY A 70 -0.13 11.36 6.45
C GLY A 70 -1.55 11.53 5.93
N VAL A 71 -2.46 10.67 6.39
CA VAL A 71 -3.89 10.82 6.11
C VAL A 71 -4.43 11.99 6.91
N LEU A 72 -5.05 12.96 6.24
CA LEU A 72 -5.58 14.16 6.87
C LEU A 72 -7.02 13.94 7.33
N GLU A 73 -7.38 14.43 8.52
CA GLU A 73 -8.76 14.47 8.99
C GLU A 73 -9.57 15.57 8.26
N ASN A 74 -8.88 16.67 7.92
CA ASN A 74 -9.42 17.76 7.10
C ASN A 74 -8.46 18.01 5.93
N THR A 75 -8.90 17.79 4.72
CA THR A 75 -8.10 17.94 3.50
C THR A 75 -7.55 19.35 3.26
N ASN A 76 -8.16 20.36 3.89
CA ASN A 76 -7.73 21.76 3.81
C ASN A 76 -6.74 22.16 4.93
N ASP A 77 -6.44 21.25 5.87
CA ASP A 77 -5.52 21.46 6.96
C ASP A 77 -4.42 20.40 6.98
N GLU A 78 -3.24 20.73 6.48
CA GLU A 78 -2.09 19.83 6.40
C GLU A 78 -1.54 19.41 7.77
N THR A 79 -1.94 20.08 8.86
CA THR A 79 -1.55 19.74 10.23
C THR A 79 -2.48 18.68 10.85
N SER A 80 -3.64 18.42 10.23
CA SER A 80 -4.67 17.49 10.72
C SER A 80 -4.36 16.02 10.47
N ILE A 81 -3.09 15.61 10.60
CA ILE A 81 -2.67 14.24 10.34
C ILE A 81 -3.24 13.28 11.39
N ILE A 82 -3.97 12.27 10.93
CA ILE A 82 -4.44 11.16 11.75
C ILE A 82 -3.25 10.22 11.99
N ARG A 83 -2.83 10.06 13.24
CA ARG A 83 -1.65 9.27 13.59
C ARG A 83 -1.85 7.77 13.46
N THR A 84 -3.03 7.30 13.81
CA THR A 84 -3.39 5.88 13.74
C THR A 84 -4.79 5.74 13.20
N ILE A 85 -4.98 4.81 12.26
CA ILE A 85 -6.27 4.42 11.74
C ILE A 85 -6.43 2.92 12.00
N ASP A 86 -7.34 2.57 12.89
CA ASP A 86 -7.86 1.23 13.11
C ASP A 86 -9.14 1.00 12.29
N LEU A 87 -9.70 -0.20 12.38
CA LEU A 87 -10.95 -0.55 11.67
C LEU A 87 -12.13 0.35 12.07
N GLN A 88 -12.21 0.76 13.33
CA GLN A 88 -13.29 1.64 13.80
C GLN A 88 -13.16 3.04 13.19
N LYS A 89 -11.96 3.62 13.23
CA LYS A 89 -11.67 4.92 12.61
C LYS A 89 -11.85 4.87 11.09
N TYR A 90 -11.47 3.77 10.45
CA TYR A 90 -11.67 3.58 9.00
C TYR A 90 -13.16 3.62 8.62
N GLU A 91 -14.05 2.92 9.36
CA GLU A 91 -15.49 2.95 9.10
C GLU A 91 -16.09 4.34 9.36
N GLN A 92 -15.61 5.07 10.39
CA GLN A 92 -16.02 6.46 10.63
C GLN A 92 -15.64 7.38 9.46
N LEU A 93 -14.40 7.25 8.97
CA LEU A 93 -13.88 8.04 7.85
C LEU A 93 -14.66 7.75 6.55
N LYS A 94 -15.01 6.49 6.33
CA LYS A 94 -15.84 6.06 5.19
C LYS A 94 -17.25 6.65 5.25
N ALA A 95 -17.84 6.72 6.44
CA ALA A 95 -19.17 7.29 6.64
C ALA A 95 -19.21 8.82 6.57
N SER A 96 -18.10 9.49 6.88
CA SER A 96 -18.05 10.96 6.95
C SER A 96 -17.91 11.66 5.59
N GLU A 97 -17.60 10.92 4.51
CA GLU A 97 -17.26 11.44 3.16
C GLU A 97 -16.15 12.51 3.14
N ASN A 98 -15.46 12.74 4.27
CA ASN A 98 -14.45 13.80 4.43
C ASN A 98 -13.05 13.42 3.94
N ILE A 99 -12.87 12.20 3.48
CA ILE A 99 -11.59 11.74 2.93
C ILE A 99 -11.54 11.97 1.42
N ALA A 100 -10.37 12.41 0.92
CA ALA A 100 -10.11 12.48 -0.51
C ALA A 100 -10.44 11.15 -1.20
N GLY A 101 -11.22 11.19 -2.30
CA GLY A 101 -11.83 10.01 -2.93
C GLY A 101 -10.86 8.87 -3.29
N GLY A 102 -9.57 9.16 -3.52
CA GLY A 102 -8.53 8.14 -3.77
C GLY A 102 -7.97 7.48 -2.52
N MET A 103 -8.20 8.03 -1.31
CA MET A 103 -7.62 7.53 -0.07
C MET A 103 -8.37 6.30 0.48
N LEU A 104 -9.68 6.20 0.31
CA LEU A 104 -10.46 5.04 0.79
C LEU A 104 -10.02 3.72 0.14
N PRO A 105 -9.85 3.63 -1.20
CA PRO A 105 -9.30 2.42 -1.83
C PRO A 105 -7.89 2.07 -1.32
N LYS A 106 -7.03 3.09 -1.08
CA LYS A 106 -5.69 2.90 -0.52
C LYS A 106 -5.75 2.32 0.90
N LEU A 107 -6.59 2.88 1.78
CA LEU A 107 -6.80 2.36 3.14
C LEU A 107 -7.36 0.94 3.12
N HIS A 108 -8.28 0.64 2.21
CA HIS A 108 -8.77 -0.73 2.02
C HIS A 108 -7.63 -1.70 1.72
N ASN A 109 -6.75 -1.38 0.77
CA ASN A 109 -5.57 -2.18 0.44
C ASN A 109 -4.62 -2.34 1.64
N CYS A 110 -4.49 -1.30 2.49
CA CYS A 110 -3.69 -1.37 3.72
C CYS A 110 -4.24 -2.45 4.68
N PHE A 111 -5.55 -2.43 4.95
CA PHE A 111 -6.18 -3.41 5.83
C PHE A 111 -6.11 -4.83 5.26
N GLU A 112 -6.31 -5.00 3.96
CA GLU A 112 -6.17 -6.30 3.31
C GLU A 112 -4.73 -6.84 3.40
N ALA A 113 -3.72 -5.98 3.28
CA ALA A 113 -2.32 -6.37 3.47
C ALA A 113 -2.06 -6.84 4.93
N LEU A 114 -2.54 -6.09 5.94
CA LEU A 114 -2.44 -6.49 7.35
C LEU A 114 -3.11 -7.83 7.64
N LYS A 115 -4.35 -8.03 7.15
CA LYS A 115 -5.08 -9.31 7.29
C LYS A 115 -4.33 -10.48 6.68
N LYS A 116 -3.51 -10.25 5.66
CA LYS A 116 -2.67 -11.25 4.97
C LYS A 116 -1.27 -11.40 5.58
N GLY A 117 -1.02 -10.81 6.77
CA GLY A 117 0.20 -11.04 7.53
C GLY A 117 1.30 -9.98 7.36
N VAL A 118 1.07 -8.90 6.59
CA VAL A 118 2.00 -7.76 6.58
C VAL A 118 2.08 -7.17 7.98
N GLN A 119 3.29 -7.04 8.54
CA GLN A 119 3.45 -6.69 9.96
C GLN A 119 3.17 -5.24 10.27
N LYS A 120 3.53 -4.33 9.34
CA LYS A 120 3.32 -2.89 9.51
C LYS A 120 2.89 -2.28 8.19
N VAL A 121 1.91 -1.39 8.28
CA VAL A 121 1.49 -0.58 7.13
C VAL A 121 1.46 0.89 7.55
N HIS A 122 2.18 1.71 6.80
CA HIS A 122 2.27 3.15 7.00
C HIS A 122 1.87 3.90 5.74
N VAL A 123 1.24 5.05 5.91
CA VAL A 123 0.82 5.95 4.82
C VAL A 123 1.34 7.34 5.12
N GLY A 124 2.11 7.92 4.19
CA GLY A 124 2.69 9.25 4.41
C GLY A 124 3.63 9.70 3.30
N GLY A 125 4.26 10.85 3.48
CA GLY A 125 5.25 11.38 2.56
C GLY A 125 6.63 10.73 2.74
N PRO A 126 7.60 11.07 1.85
CA PRO A 126 8.96 10.52 1.93
C PRO A 126 9.67 10.74 3.27
N LYS A 127 9.28 11.79 4.00
CA LYS A 127 9.81 12.09 5.35
C LYS A 127 9.49 11.01 6.38
N MET A 128 8.56 10.07 6.11
CA MET A 128 8.26 8.98 7.05
C MET A 128 9.45 8.05 7.31
N PHE A 129 10.49 8.12 6.49
CA PHE A 129 11.75 7.38 6.68
C PHE A 129 12.76 8.12 7.56
N ASP A 130 12.51 9.39 7.91
CA ASP A 130 13.34 10.17 8.81
C ASP A 130 12.97 9.88 10.27
N LYS A 131 13.94 10.05 11.21
CA LYS A 131 13.75 9.76 12.64
C LYS A 131 12.68 10.63 13.33
N THR A 132 12.26 11.74 12.74
CA THR A 132 11.28 12.68 13.27
C THR A 132 9.94 12.64 12.54
N SER A 133 9.68 11.59 11.84
CA SER A 133 8.66 11.52 10.80
C SER A 133 7.21 11.56 11.30
N PHE A 134 6.42 12.27 10.53
CA PHE A 134 4.97 12.25 10.59
C PHE A 134 4.46 11.23 9.54
N TYR A 135 3.60 10.33 9.94
CA TYR A 135 2.90 9.38 9.06
C TYR A 135 1.66 8.86 9.76
N THR A 136 0.78 8.24 9.01
CA THR A 136 -0.36 7.49 9.53
C THR A 136 -0.01 6.02 9.62
N LYS A 137 -0.15 5.43 10.81
CA LYS A 137 -0.05 3.98 11.04
C LYS A 137 -1.42 3.34 10.83
N ILE A 138 -1.47 2.21 10.15
CA ILE A 138 -2.67 1.41 9.99
C ILE A 138 -2.57 0.18 10.89
N GLU A 139 -3.63 -0.12 11.66
CA GLU A 139 -3.69 -1.22 12.63
C GLU A 139 -4.99 -2.02 12.48
N LEU A 140 -4.95 -3.34 12.79
CA LEU A 140 -6.14 -4.19 12.88
C LEU A 140 -6.82 -4.07 14.24
#